data_ab6aeb55b0e09d6df63bbbddaeec5acf
#
_entry.id   ab6aeb55b0e09d6df63bbbddaeec5acf
#
_cell.length_a   1.000
_cell.length_b   1.000
_cell.length_c   1.000
_cell.angle_alpha   90.00
_cell.angle_beta   90.00
_cell.angle_gamma   90.00
#
_symmetry.space_group_name_H-M   'P 1'
#
loop_
_entity.id
_entity.type
_entity.pdbx_description
1 polymer ?
#
loop_
_entity_poly.entity_id
_entity_poly.type
_entity_poly.pdbx_seq_one_letter_code
_entity_poly.pdbx_strand_id
1 'polypeptide(L)'
;MSKLRVCPIVIGCGRRASRAVTFAAWIGMLAGAVTLPARAADELKVTLLGTGSPNPQADRFSMSTLVEAGGARLLIDAGRGSSIRLWQLGVSLGSIDAVFLTHFHSDHTIGLPDLWLTGWIGTPYGRRQTPFTVVGPVGTKDLTDNLALAYAADVRTRIADEHLPAAGARFDTREFSGDGKVVFERAGLEVVAFEVDHGAEIKPAYGYRVNYKGRSVVFSGDTRRSDNLMKHAAGVDLLIHEVATANDQALAANPGFKDIVAHHVTPAEAASIFNAVKPKLAVYSHLVFLSDTKFPRPTVEYLMEQTRKTYSGPLVVGQDLMSFTIGDEVSMRPPP
;
A
#
# COMPACT_ATOMS: atom_id res chain seq x y z
N MET A 1 35.95 8.64 58.13
CA MET A 1 35.74 8.20 59.50
C MET A 1 34.25 8.10 59.77
N SER A 2 33.66 6.95 59.78
CA SER A 2 32.54 6.56 60.63
C SER A 2 32.25 5.07 60.35
N LYS A 3 32.44 4.28 61.34
CA LYS A 3 32.25 2.82 61.33
C LYS A 3 30.79 2.51 61.61
N LEU A 4 30.17 1.67 60.84
CA LEU A 4 28.87 1.06 61.19
C LEU A 4 29.08 -0.40 61.53
N ARG A 5 28.52 -0.74 62.68
CA ARG A 5 28.67 -2.04 63.39
C ARG A 5 27.71 -3.08 62.81
N VAL A 6 28.24 -4.29 62.69
CA VAL A 6 27.46 -5.51 62.42
C VAL A 6 26.94 -6.08 63.73
N CYS A 7 25.70 -6.50 63.76
CA CYS A 7 25.12 -7.24 64.89
C CYS A 7 24.67 -8.63 64.40
N PRO A 8 25.08 -9.70 65.05
CA PRO A 8 24.66 -11.05 64.67
C PRO A 8 23.40 -11.48 65.43
N ILE A 9 22.45 -12.09 64.73
CA ILE A 9 21.29 -12.74 65.36
C ILE A 9 21.47 -14.27 65.32
N VAL A 10 21.27 -14.83 66.46
CA VAL A 10 21.49 -16.22 66.85
C VAL A 10 20.37 -17.11 66.36
N ILE A 11 20.75 -18.33 65.93
CA ILE A 11 19.90 -19.43 65.47
C ILE A 11 19.26 -20.10 66.66
N GLY A 12 17.92 -20.21 66.67
CA GLY A 12 17.14 -21.07 67.59
C GLY A 12 16.60 -22.30 66.85
N CYS A 13 17.14 -23.46 67.27
CA CYS A 13 16.72 -24.78 66.82
C CYS A 13 15.49 -25.24 67.56
N GLY A 14 14.37 -25.48 66.90
CA GLY A 14 13.16 -26.04 67.50
C GLY A 14 12.59 -27.15 66.61
N ARG A 15 12.89 -28.40 66.93
CA ARG A 15 12.26 -29.57 66.31
C ARG A 15 10.83 -29.72 66.84
N ARG A 16 9.85 -29.73 65.94
CA ARG A 16 8.55 -30.37 66.18
C ARG A 16 8.12 -31.18 64.95
N ALA A 17 7.95 -32.45 65.19
CA ALA A 17 7.36 -33.41 64.25
C ALA A 17 5.86 -33.13 64.08
N SER A 18 5.35 -33.14 62.87
CA SER A 18 3.92 -33.16 62.64
C SER A 18 3.61 -33.92 61.35
N ARG A 19 2.72 -34.81 61.51
CA ARG A 19 2.10 -35.80 60.64
C ARG A 19 1.81 -35.29 59.20
N ALA A 20 2.20 -36.13 58.26
CA ALA A 20 1.79 -36.02 56.87
C ALA A 20 0.28 -36.29 56.72
N VAL A 21 -0.46 -35.34 56.20
CA VAL A 21 -1.81 -35.53 55.62
C VAL A 21 -1.69 -35.31 54.13
N THR A 22 -1.76 -36.39 53.37
CA THR A 22 -1.74 -36.38 51.92
C THR A 22 -3.13 -35.93 51.41
N PHE A 23 -3.24 -34.69 50.97
CA PHE A 23 -4.37 -34.24 50.17
C PHE A 23 -3.97 -34.36 48.69
N ALA A 24 -4.54 -35.34 48.01
CA ALA A 24 -4.47 -35.43 46.55
C ALA A 24 -5.43 -34.41 45.96
N ALA A 25 -4.89 -33.25 45.56
CA ALA A 25 -5.65 -32.30 44.77
C ALA A 25 -5.54 -32.66 43.28
N TRP A 26 -6.64 -33.14 42.72
CA TRP A 26 -6.82 -33.24 41.28
C TRP A 26 -6.95 -31.84 40.69
N ILE A 27 -5.90 -31.32 40.10
CA ILE A 27 -5.96 -30.12 39.25
C ILE A 27 -6.33 -30.60 37.84
N GLY A 28 -7.63 -30.54 37.53
CA GLY A 28 -8.10 -30.67 36.14
C GLY A 28 -7.63 -29.47 35.35
N MET A 29 -6.57 -29.64 34.52
CA MET A 29 -6.24 -28.68 33.47
C MET A 29 -7.33 -28.69 32.39
N LEU A 30 -8.28 -27.78 32.49
CA LEU A 30 -9.06 -27.37 31.34
C LEU A 30 -8.13 -26.60 30.41
N ALA A 31 -7.53 -27.29 29.44
CA ALA A 31 -6.91 -26.66 28.28
C ALA A 31 -8.01 -26.02 27.46
N GLY A 32 -8.38 -24.79 27.79
CA GLY A 32 -9.19 -23.95 26.93
C GLY A 32 -8.37 -23.67 25.66
N ALA A 33 -8.67 -24.38 24.59
CA ALA A 33 -8.18 -24.00 23.26
C ALA A 33 -8.70 -22.60 22.95
N VAL A 34 -7.85 -21.60 23.12
CA VAL A 34 -8.09 -20.26 22.57
C VAL A 34 -8.01 -20.43 21.06
N THR A 35 -9.14 -20.69 20.43
CA THR A 35 -9.28 -20.60 18.99
C THR A 35 -9.16 -19.12 18.64
N LEU A 36 -7.93 -18.69 18.30
CA LEU A 36 -7.75 -17.42 17.60
C LEU A 36 -8.63 -17.46 16.36
N PRO A 37 -9.33 -16.36 16.04
CA PRO A 37 -10.21 -16.34 14.89
C PRO A 37 -9.40 -16.61 13.63
N ALA A 38 -9.58 -17.77 13.03
CA ALA A 38 -8.97 -18.21 11.76
C ALA A 38 -9.39 -17.34 10.56
N ARG A 39 -10.14 -16.27 10.78
CA ARG A 39 -10.76 -15.43 9.75
C ARG A 39 -9.83 -14.41 9.11
N ALA A 40 -8.75 -13.98 9.79
CA ALA A 40 -7.84 -12.96 9.26
C ALA A 40 -6.93 -13.48 8.11
N ALA A 41 -6.72 -14.79 8.01
CA ALA A 41 -5.85 -15.38 6.96
C ALA A 41 -6.52 -15.48 5.57
N ASP A 42 -7.84 -15.30 5.48
CA ASP A 42 -8.61 -15.49 4.26
C ASP A 42 -9.15 -14.17 3.66
N GLU A 43 -8.81 -13.03 4.25
CA GLU A 43 -9.26 -11.72 3.78
C GLU A 43 -8.29 -11.11 2.76
N LEU A 44 -8.82 -10.44 1.75
CA LEU A 44 -8.09 -9.51 0.90
C LEU A 44 -8.35 -8.10 1.43
N LYS A 45 -7.32 -7.46 1.98
CA LYS A 45 -7.41 -6.12 2.53
C LYS A 45 -6.60 -5.14 1.69
N VAL A 46 -7.17 -3.98 1.44
CA VAL A 46 -6.56 -2.88 0.68
C VAL A 46 -6.60 -1.62 1.52
N THR A 47 -5.47 -0.92 1.65
CA THR A 47 -5.39 0.36 2.37
C THR A 47 -4.71 1.41 1.50
N LEU A 48 -5.38 2.53 1.27
CA LEU A 48 -4.84 3.64 0.50
C LEU A 48 -3.80 4.38 1.35
N LEU A 49 -2.54 4.36 0.96
CA LEU A 49 -1.47 5.08 1.66
C LEU A 49 -1.35 6.52 1.15
N GLY A 50 -1.67 6.73 -0.12
CA GLY A 50 -1.69 8.04 -0.75
C GLY A 50 -2.69 8.03 -1.90
N THR A 51 -3.48 9.09 -1.99
CA THR A 51 -4.58 9.25 -2.95
C THR A 51 -4.45 10.52 -3.78
N GLY A 52 -3.33 11.25 -3.61
CA GLY A 52 -3.02 12.49 -4.31
C GLY A 52 -2.24 12.25 -5.61
N SER A 53 -1.88 13.36 -6.23
CA SER A 53 -1.18 13.50 -7.50
C SER A 53 0.23 14.06 -7.28
N PRO A 54 1.00 14.46 -8.32
CA PRO A 54 2.33 15.05 -8.15
C PRO A 54 2.38 16.28 -7.23
N ASN A 55 1.30 17.05 -7.16
CA ASN A 55 1.24 18.26 -6.36
C ASN A 55 1.29 17.92 -4.86
N PRO A 56 2.24 18.48 -4.08
CA PRO A 56 2.37 18.17 -2.67
C PRO A 56 1.19 18.71 -1.86
N GLN A 57 0.63 17.84 -1.02
CA GLN A 57 -0.47 18.14 -0.11
C GLN A 57 -0.20 17.45 1.23
N ALA A 58 -0.51 18.12 2.34
CA ALA A 58 -0.25 17.57 3.66
C ALA A 58 -1.26 16.50 4.08
N ASP A 59 -2.49 16.61 3.58
CA ASP A 59 -3.62 15.74 3.88
C ASP A 59 -3.75 14.56 2.90
N ARG A 60 -3.07 14.65 1.74
CA ARG A 60 -3.19 13.70 0.63
C ARG A 60 -1.82 13.45 0.00
N PHE A 61 -1.20 12.33 0.36
CA PHE A 61 0.11 11.94 -0.19
C PHE A 61 0.00 11.39 -1.61
N SER A 62 1.13 11.29 -2.31
CA SER A 62 1.17 10.76 -3.67
C SER A 62 0.86 9.26 -3.71
N MET A 63 0.55 8.77 -4.89
CA MET A 63 -0.03 7.44 -5.09
C MET A 63 0.76 6.30 -4.47
N SER A 64 0.13 5.58 -3.57
CA SER A 64 0.60 4.30 -3.02
C SER A 64 -0.55 3.56 -2.35
N THR A 65 -0.61 2.25 -2.51
CA THR A 65 -1.66 1.42 -1.90
C THR A 65 -1.07 0.13 -1.33
N LEU A 66 -1.40 -0.18 -0.08
CA LEU A 66 -1.03 -1.43 0.58
C LEU A 66 -2.10 -2.50 0.31
N VAL A 67 -1.67 -3.68 -0.12
CA VAL A 67 -2.49 -4.88 -0.27
C VAL A 67 -1.98 -5.95 0.69
N GLU A 68 -2.87 -6.49 1.51
CA GLU A 68 -2.57 -7.56 2.47
C GLU A 68 -3.47 -8.77 2.18
N ALA A 69 -2.87 -9.92 1.87
CA ALA A 69 -3.58 -11.18 1.65
C ALA A 69 -2.63 -12.38 1.77
N GLY A 70 -3.09 -13.51 2.30
CA GLY A 70 -2.30 -14.73 2.37
C GLY A 70 -0.99 -14.59 3.16
N GLY A 71 -0.90 -13.63 4.09
CA GLY A 71 0.31 -13.31 4.84
C GLY A 71 1.34 -12.49 4.04
N ALA A 72 1.02 -12.09 2.80
CA ALA A 72 1.85 -11.17 2.02
C ALA A 72 1.41 -9.71 2.20
N ARG A 73 2.37 -8.80 2.10
CA ARG A 73 2.20 -7.33 2.06
C ARG A 73 2.81 -6.77 0.80
N LEU A 74 1.98 -6.27 -0.07
CA LEU A 74 2.36 -5.74 -1.37
C LEU A 74 2.04 -4.24 -1.42
N LEU A 75 2.89 -3.46 -2.08
CA LEU A 75 2.58 -2.07 -2.42
C LEU A 75 2.32 -1.94 -3.92
N ILE A 76 1.25 -1.26 -4.28
CA ILE A 76 1.02 -0.75 -5.64
C ILE A 76 1.43 0.72 -5.62
N ASP A 77 2.50 1.02 -6.35
CA ASP A 77 3.24 2.28 -6.36
C ASP A 77 3.88 2.67 -5.02
N ALA A 78 4.85 3.54 -5.10
CA ALA A 78 5.67 4.04 -4.01
C ALA A 78 5.80 5.57 -4.08
N GLY A 79 4.69 6.27 -3.98
CA GLY A 79 4.66 7.72 -4.01
C GLY A 79 5.18 8.37 -2.73
N ARG A 80 5.23 9.72 -2.75
CA ARG A 80 5.71 10.52 -1.62
C ARG A 80 4.89 10.23 -0.37
N GLY A 81 5.58 9.90 0.74
CA GLY A 81 4.97 9.72 2.07
C GLY A 81 4.44 8.31 2.34
N SER A 82 4.61 7.36 1.42
CA SER A 82 4.20 5.96 1.63
C SER A 82 4.81 5.34 2.89
N SER A 83 6.08 5.61 3.18
CA SER A 83 6.76 5.19 4.41
C SER A 83 6.11 5.75 5.68
N ILE A 84 5.73 7.02 5.66
CA ILE A 84 5.06 7.69 6.79
C ILE A 84 3.68 7.08 7.04
N ARG A 85 2.92 6.78 5.98
CA ARG A 85 1.60 6.14 6.11
C ARG A 85 1.69 4.71 6.62
N LEU A 86 2.68 3.92 6.17
CA LEU A 86 2.95 2.60 6.74
C LEU A 86 3.26 2.68 8.23
N TRP A 87 4.11 3.65 8.63
CA TRP A 87 4.42 3.88 10.04
C TRP A 87 3.17 4.23 10.86
N GLN A 88 2.29 5.11 10.36
CA GLN A 88 1.03 5.46 11.01
C GLN A 88 0.10 4.25 11.21
N LEU A 89 0.15 3.28 10.29
CA LEU A 89 -0.59 2.01 10.39
C LEU A 89 0.09 0.98 11.30
N GLY A 90 1.28 1.27 11.83
CA GLY A 90 2.08 0.31 12.59
C GLY A 90 2.64 -0.83 11.73
N VAL A 91 2.71 -0.64 10.40
CA VAL A 91 3.26 -1.62 9.47
C VAL A 91 4.75 -1.36 9.29
N SER A 92 5.59 -2.35 9.63
CA SER A 92 7.03 -2.26 9.39
C SER A 92 7.34 -2.22 7.90
N LEU A 93 8.14 -1.23 7.47
CA LEU A 93 8.58 -1.10 6.08
C LEU A 93 9.42 -2.31 5.65
N GLY A 94 10.15 -2.92 6.58
CA GLY A 94 10.92 -4.14 6.35
C GLY A 94 10.06 -5.38 6.09
N SER A 95 8.76 -5.32 6.37
CA SER A 95 7.81 -6.42 6.16
C SER A 95 7.09 -6.37 4.80
N ILE A 96 7.41 -5.40 3.95
CA ILE A 96 6.86 -5.32 2.60
C ILE A 96 7.56 -6.37 1.74
N ASP A 97 6.78 -7.29 1.16
CA ASP A 97 7.27 -8.39 0.34
C ASP A 97 7.66 -7.95 -1.08
N ALA A 98 6.89 -7.04 -1.67
CA ALA A 98 7.20 -6.48 -2.99
C ALA A 98 6.49 -5.13 -3.22
N VAL A 99 7.10 -4.29 -4.05
CA VAL A 99 6.52 -3.06 -4.61
C VAL A 99 6.28 -3.27 -6.09
N PHE A 100 5.11 -2.91 -6.58
CA PHE A 100 4.70 -2.98 -7.98
C PHE A 100 4.58 -1.58 -8.54
N LEU A 101 5.33 -1.25 -9.58
CA LEU A 101 5.27 0.05 -10.23
C LEU A 101 4.35 0.01 -11.44
N THR A 102 3.41 0.96 -11.51
CA THR A 102 2.50 1.09 -12.66
C THR A 102 3.21 1.75 -13.84
N HIS A 103 3.96 2.81 -13.60
CA HIS A 103 4.76 3.57 -14.55
C HIS A 103 5.83 4.41 -13.81
N PHE A 104 6.55 5.29 -14.50
CA PHE A 104 7.73 5.97 -13.94
C PHE A 104 7.53 7.45 -13.57
N HIS A 105 6.31 7.97 -13.52
CA HIS A 105 6.13 9.32 -12.96
C HIS A 105 6.60 9.39 -11.51
N SER A 106 7.11 10.55 -11.14
CA SER A 106 7.76 10.72 -9.84
C SER A 106 6.82 10.52 -8.66
N ASP A 107 5.56 10.84 -8.80
CA ASP A 107 4.55 10.66 -7.74
C ASP A 107 4.15 9.19 -7.51
N HIS A 108 4.61 8.27 -8.38
CA HIS A 108 4.49 6.82 -8.20
C HIS A 108 5.78 6.16 -7.72
N THR A 109 6.91 6.86 -7.78
CA THR A 109 8.24 6.24 -7.56
C THR A 109 9.10 6.93 -6.51
N ILE A 110 8.86 8.22 -6.19
CA ILE A 110 9.78 9.04 -5.36
C ILE A 110 9.92 8.56 -3.92
N GLY A 111 8.97 7.79 -3.40
CA GLY A 111 9.04 7.16 -2.08
C GLY A 111 9.84 5.85 -2.06
N LEU A 112 10.23 5.32 -3.24
CA LEU A 112 10.91 4.04 -3.34
C LEU A 112 12.24 4.01 -2.57
N PRO A 113 13.15 5.01 -2.68
CA PRO A 113 14.38 5.02 -1.91
C PRO A 113 14.16 5.09 -0.39
N ASP A 114 13.14 5.81 0.07
CA ASP A 114 12.80 5.88 1.49
C ASP A 114 12.29 4.52 2.01
N LEU A 115 11.38 3.86 1.31
CA LEU A 115 10.92 2.50 1.63
C LEU A 115 12.07 1.50 1.65
N TRP A 116 12.95 1.57 0.66
CA TRP A 116 14.11 0.69 0.53
C TRP A 116 15.08 0.84 1.70
N LEU A 117 15.56 2.06 1.95
CA LEU A 117 16.60 2.30 2.95
C LEU A 117 16.04 2.22 4.38
N THR A 118 14.91 2.87 4.67
CA THR A 118 14.28 2.82 6.01
C THR A 118 13.80 1.40 6.33
N GLY A 119 13.34 0.64 5.35
CA GLY A 119 12.98 -0.77 5.52
C GLY A 119 14.16 -1.68 5.86
N TRP A 120 15.40 -1.30 5.53
CA TRP A 120 16.62 -2.05 5.79
C TRP A 120 17.25 -1.75 7.15
N ILE A 121 17.21 -0.49 7.63
CA ILE A 121 17.89 -0.10 8.87
C ILE A 121 17.37 -0.84 10.11
N GLY A 122 18.23 -0.93 11.16
CA GLY A 122 18.00 -1.75 12.36
C GLY A 122 16.92 -1.28 13.33
N THR A 123 16.09 -0.32 12.94
CA THR A 123 15.01 0.23 13.77
C THR A 123 13.77 -0.68 13.82
N PRO A 124 12.81 -0.44 14.73
CA PRO A 124 11.53 -1.15 14.73
C PRO A 124 10.74 -1.07 13.42
N TYR A 125 11.02 -0.06 12.59
CA TYR A 125 10.33 0.19 11.30
C TYR A 125 10.93 -0.59 10.13
N GLY A 126 12.14 -1.13 10.28
CA GLY A 126 12.92 -1.74 9.21
C GLY A 126 13.22 -3.22 9.48
N ARG A 127 14.53 -3.54 9.56
CA ARG A 127 15.10 -4.89 9.81
C ARG A 127 14.96 -5.86 8.64
N ARG A 128 14.75 -5.40 7.42
CA ARG A 128 14.80 -6.28 6.25
C ARG A 128 16.20 -6.81 6.05
N GLN A 129 16.33 -8.13 5.95
CA GLN A 129 17.61 -8.81 5.75
C GLN A 129 17.77 -9.40 4.35
N THR A 130 16.69 -9.43 3.58
CA THR A 130 16.64 -9.91 2.20
C THR A 130 16.65 -8.73 1.21
N PRO A 131 16.97 -8.95 -0.07
CA PRO A 131 16.84 -7.92 -1.08
C PRO A 131 15.43 -7.32 -1.13
N PHE A 132 15.35 -6.04 -1.48
CA PHE A 132 14.08 -5.33 -1.65
C PHE A 132 13.50 -5.62 -3.02
N THR A 133 12.39 -6.33 -3.06
CA THR A 133 11.75 -6.74 -4.31
C THR A 133 10.96 -5.59 -4.93
N VAL A 134 11.31 -5.24 -6.18
CA VAL A 134 10.59 -4.27 -7.00
C VAL A 134 10.19 -4.96 -8.31
N VAL A 135 8.89 -4.98 -8.58
CA VAL A 135 8.30 -5.55 -9.79
C VAL A 135 7.75 -4.41 -10.63
N GLY A 136 8.11 -4.32 -11.88
CA GLY A 136 7.62 -3.23 -12.72
C GLY A 136 7.88 -3.45 -14.20
N PRO A 137 7.41 -2.53 -15.05
CA PRO A 137 7.66 -2.61 -16.49
C PRO A 137 9.15 -2.45 -16.82
N VAL A 138 9.51 -2.76 -18.06
CA VAL A 138 10.87 -2.51 -18.60
C VAL A 138 11.29 -1.06 -18.31
N GLY A 139 12.48 -0.87 -17.73
CA GLY A 139 13.01 0.39 -17.18
C GLY A 139 13.08 0.42 -15.65
N THR A 140 12.41 -0.52 -14.97
CA THR A 140 12.48 -0.63 -13.49
C THR A 140 13.89 -0.97 -13.02
N LYS A 141 14.62 -1.78 -13.80
CA LYS A 141 16.00 -2.12 -13.46
C LYS A 141 16.92 -0.90 -13.54
N ASP A 142 16.77 -0.07 -14.55
CA ASP A 142 17.54 1.17 -14.67
C ASP A 142 17.25 2.10 -13.48
N LEU A 143 15.99 2.23 -13.06
CA LEU A 143 15.63 3.01 -11.88
C LEU A 143 16.30 2.47 -10.62
N THR A 144 16.19 1.18 -10.34
CA THR A 144 16.75 0.57 -9.12
C THR A 144 18.27 0.56 -9.10
N ASP A 145 18.94 0.32 -10.23
CA ASP A 145 20.40 0.37 -10.34
C ASP A 145 20.93 1.79 -10.07
N ASN A 146 20.28 2.81 -10.65
CA ASN A 146 20.66 4.20 -10.42
C ASN A 146 20.37 4.66 -8.99
N LEU A 147 19.30 4.20 -8.35
CA LEU A 147 19.06 4.44 -6.92
C LEU A 147 20.15 3.80 -6.06
N ALA A 148 20.57 2.57 -6.37
CA ALA A 148 21.65 1.91 -5.65
C ALA A 148 22.98 2.68 -5.78
N LEU A 149 23.27 3.25 -6.94
CA LEU A 149 24.43 4.12 -7.15
C LEU A 149 24.30 5.45 -6.39
N ALA A 150 23.14 6.09 -6.44
CA ALA A 150 22.90 7.37 -5.78
C ALA A 150 23.08 7.28 -4.24
N TYR A 151 22.67 6.18 -3.63
CA TYR A 151 22.78 5.96 -2.18
C TYR A 151 23.96 5.07 -1.76
N ALA A 152 24.91 4.78 -2.66
CA ALA A 152 26.03 3.89 -2.38
C ALA A 152 26.89 4.36 -1.19
N ALA A 153 26.99 5.66 -0.91
CA ALA A 153 27.74 6.20 0.23
C ALA A 153 27.05 5.84 1.56
N ASP A 154 25.73 6.06 1.66
CA ASP A 154 24.93 5.71 2.85
C ASP A 154 24.99 4.21 3.13
N VAL A 155 24.79 3.39 2.09
CA VAL A 155 24.84 1.92 2.20
C VAL A 155 26.21 1.44 2.71
N ARG A 156 27.31 1.95 2.16
CA ARG A 156 28.66 1.58 2.64
C ARG A 156 28.88 1.97 4.10
N THR A 157 28.47 3.19 4.48
CA THR A 157 28.63 3.69 5.84
C THR A 157 27.87 2.82 6.83
N ARG A 158 26.59 2.51 6.57
CA ARG A 158 25.77 1.70 7.47
C ARG A 158 26.24 0.25 7.57
N ILE A 159 26.77 -0.33 6.51
CA ILE A 159 27.37 -1.67 6.58
C ILE A 159 28.63 -1.65 7.46
N ALA A 160 29.47 -0.61 7.35
CA ALA A 160 30.71 -0.53 8.11
C ALA A 160 30.50 -0.16 9.58
N ASP A 161 29.60 0.76 9.87
CA ASP A 161 29.38 1.35 11.20
C ASP A 161 28.29 0.60 12.00
N GLU A 162 27.15 0.36 11.38
CA GLU A 162 25.99 -0.29 12.03
C GLU A 162 25.96 -1.81 11.82
N HIS A 163 26.90 -2.37 11.05
CA HIS A 163 27.00 -3.80 10.72
C HIS A 163 25.74 -4.39 10.08
N LEU A 164 25.01 -3.57 9.33
CA LEU A 164 23.77 -4.00 8.68
C LEU A 164 24.04 -5.06 7.60
N PRO A 165 23.13 -6.02 7.40
CA PRO A 165 23.31 -7.08 6.42
C PRO A 165 23.30 -6.50 4.99
N ALA A 166 24.39 -6.66 4.26
CA ALA A 166 24.54 -6.15 2.89
C ALA A 166 23.47 -6.69 1.92
N ALA A 167 22.89 -7.87 2.20
CA ALA A 167 21.81 -8.42 1.40
C ALA A 167 20.55 -7.53 1.44
N GLY A 168 20.23 -6.95 2.60
CA GLY A 168 19.07 -6.07 2.75
C GLY A 168 19.18 -4.74 2.00
N ALA A 169 20.41 -4.32 1.64
CA ALA A 169 20.65 -3.13 0.84
C ALA A 169 20.59 -3.38 -0.68
N ARG A 170 20.35 -4.62 -1.12
CA ARG A 170 20.23 -4.92 -2.56
C ARG A 170 18.78 -4.83 -3.02
N PHE A 171 18.60 -4.57 -4.31
CA PHE A 171 17.33 -4.76 -4.99
C PHE A 171 17.22 -6.18 -5.56
N ASP A 172 16.00 -6.74 -5.56
CA ASP A 172 15.55 -7.86 -6.37
C ASP A 172 14.56 -7.29 -7.39
N THR A 173 15.08 -6.83 -8.53
CA THR A 173 14.27 -6.17 -9.56
C THR A 173 13.76 -7.19 -10.56
N ARG A 174 12.45 -7.18 -10.79
CA ARG A 174 11.76 -8.07 -11.73
C ARG A 174 10.99 -7.26 -12.74
N GLU A 175 11.47 -7.27 -13.98
CA GLU A 175 10.81 -6.57 -15.08
C GLU A 175 9.87 -7.50 -15.82
N PHE A 176 8.80 -6.90 -16.36
CA PHE A 176 7.88 -7.58 -17.23
C PHE A 176 7.48 -6.70 -18.42
N SER A 177 6.88 -7.31 -19.44
CA SER A 177 6.31 -6.62 -20.61
C SER A 177 5.12 -7.43 -21.15
N GLY A 178 4.24 -6.76 -21.88
CA GLY A 178 3.05 -7.33 -22.51
C GLY A 178 1.85 -7.40 -21.57
N ASP A 179 0.69 -7.63 -22.17
CA ASP A 179 -0.62 -7.57 -21.52
C ASP A 179 -1.00 -8.87 -20.80
N GLY A 180 -1.73 -8.76 -19.68
CA GLY A 180 -2.31 -9.90 -18.95
C GLY A 180 -1.28 -10.84 -18.32
N LYS A 181 -0.13 -10.33 -17.90
CA LYS A 181 0.94 -11.14 -17.32
C LYS A 181 0.75 -11.36 -15.82
N VAL A 182 0.81 -12.61 -15.38
CA VAL A 182 0.99 -12.94 -13.97
C VAL A 182 2.42 -12.54 -13.58
N VAL A 183 2.55 -11.56 -12.71
CA VAL A 183 3.85 -10.99 -12.29
C VAL A 183 4.22 -11.35 -10.86
N PHE A 184 3.27 -11.92 -10.11
CA PHE A 184 3.50 -12.42 -8.75
C PHE A 184 2.47 -13.48 -8.39
N GLU A 185 2.94 -14.55 -7.73
CA GLU A 185 2.10 -15.58 -7.12
C GLU A 185 2.67 -16.01 -5.76
N ARG A 186 1.81 -16.10 -4.76
CA ARG A 186 2.18 -16.60 -3.43
C ARG A 186 0.95 -17.01 -2.62
N ALA A 187 0.88 -18.24 -2.14
CA ALA A 187 -0.17 -18.73 -1.24
C ALA A 187 -1.62 -18.44 -1.71
N GLY A 188 -1.87 -18.53 -3.01
CA GLY A 188 -3.17 -18.25 -3.65
C GLY A 188 -3.45 -16.77 -3.91
N LEU A 189 -2.50 -15.88 -3.59
CA LEU A 189 -2.48 -14.50 -4.04
C LEU A 189 -1.80 -14.43 -5.40
N GLU A 190 -2.46 -13.82 -6.36
CA GLU A 190 -1.98 -13.60 -7.73
C GLU A 190 -2.06 -12.13 -8.08
N VAL A 191 -1.01 -11.59 -8.73
CA VAL A 191 -1.02 -10.24 -9.30
C VAL A 191 -0.82 -10.34 -10.81
N VAL A 192 -1.79 -9.80 -11.55
CA VAL A 192 -1.77 -9.72 -13.01
C VAL A 192 -1.55 -8.28 -13.44
N ALA A 193 -0.50 -8.02 -14.22
CA ALA A 193 -0.26 -6.73 -14.86
C ALA A 193 -0.96 -6.68 -16.22
N PHE A 194 -1.60 -5.57 -16.54
CA PHE A 194 -2.22 -5.35 -17.84
C PHE A 194 -1.92 -3.93 -18.36
N GLU A 195 -1.77 -3.82 -19.67
CA GLU A 195 -1.44 -2.54 -20.30
C GLU A 195 -2.60 -1.56 -20.21
N VAL A 196 -2.28 -0.29 -19.94
CA VAL A 196 -3.22 0.84 -19.98
C VAL A 196 -2.67 1.95 -20.87
N ASP A 197 -3.49 2.94 -21.20
CA ASP A 197 -3.12 4.04 -22.10
C ASP A 197 -3.01 5.36 -21.33
N HIS A 198 -1.81 5.70 -20.89
CA HIS A 198 -1.54 6.97 -20.22
C HIS A 198 -1.07 8.09 -21.19
N GLY A 199 -1.23 7.89 -22.50
CA GLY A 199 -0.81 8.82 -23.54
C GLY A 199 0.33 8.29 -24.40
N ALA A 200 0.65 9.00 -25.46
CA ALA A 200 1.62 8.54 -26.46
C ALA A 200 3.05 8.48 -25.92
N GLU A 201 3.42 9.44 -25.07
CA GLU A 201 4.77 9.62 -24.56
C GLU A 201 5.00 8.95 -23.20
N ILE A 202 3.93 8.57 -22.48
CA ILE A 202 4.02 7.99 -21.14
C ILE A 202 3.89 6.47 -21.26
N LYS A 203 4.99 5.83 -21.64
CA LYS A 203 5.09 4.38 -21.84
C LYS A 203 6.38 3.84 -21.24
N PRO A 204 6.33 2.65 -20.66
CA PRO A 204 5.16 1.78 -20.46
C PRO A 204 4.25 2.26 -19.31
N ALA A 205 2.95 1.91 -19.38
CA ALA A 205 1.98 2.16 -18.32
C ALA A 205 1.07 0.94 -18.09
N TYR A 206 0.83 0.58 -16.85
CA TYR A 206 0.13 -0.64 -16.45
C TYR A 206 -0.89 -0.39 -15.33
N GLY A 207 -1.98 -1.15 -15.37
CA GLY A 207 -2.83 -1.42 -14.23
C GLY A 207 -2.52 -2.80 -13.64
N TYR A 208 -3.03 -3.06 -12.45
CA TYR A 208 -2.88 -4.35 -11.77
C TYR A 208 -4.22 -4.93 -11.34
N ARG A 209 -4.41 -6.22 -11.58
CA ARG A 209 -5.48 -7.00 -10.96
C ARG A 209 -4.87 -7.93 -9.91
N VAL A 210 -5.37 -7.87 -8.70
CA VAL A 210 -4.99 -8.76 -7.60
C VAL A 210 -6.14 -9.70 -7.32
N ASN A 211 -5.87 -11.01 -7.39
CA ASN A 211 -6.82 -12.06 -7.10
C ASN A 211 -6.40 -12.82 -5.84
N TYR A 212 -7.36 -13.12 -4.96
CA TYR A 212 -7.12 -13.93 -3.77
C TYR A 212 -8.38 -14.68 -3.35
N LYS A 213 -8.36 -16.03 -3.41
CA LYS A 213 -9.45 -16.89 -2.94
C LYS A 213 -10.84 -16.47 -3.46
N GLY A 214 -10.94 -16.21 -4.75
CA GLY A 214 -12.19 -15.81 -5.41
C GLY A 214 -12.58 -14.33 -5.22
N ARG A 215 -11.75 -13.54 -4.56
CA ARG A 215 -11.90 -12.09 -4.39
C ARG A 215 -10.93 -11.34 -5.28
N SER A 216 -11.28 -10.11 -5.64
CA SER A 216 -10.45 -9.36 -6.57
C SER A 216 -10.48 -7.85 -6.33
N VAL A 217 -9.34 -7.19 -6.59
CA VAL A 217 -9.24 -5.74 -6.71
C VAL A 217 -8.48 -5.38 -7.98
N VAL A 218 -8.91 -4.31 -8.63
CA VAL A 218 -8.21 -3.73 -9.78
C VAL A 218 -7.76 -2.31 -9.43
N PHE A 219 -6.52 -2.00 -9.79
CA PHE A 219 -5.90 -0.69 -9.73
C PHE A 219 -5.70 -0.23 -11.16
N SER A 220 -6.26 0.95 -11.51
CA SER A 220 -6.18 1.45 -12.89
C SER A 220 -4.74 1.79 -13.31
N GLY A 221 -3.86 2.16 -12.37
CA GLY A 221 -2.74 3.03 -12.70
C GLY A 221 -3.26 4.35 -13.26
N ASP A 222 -2.39 5.16 -13.84
CA ASP A 222 -2.80 6.36 -14.57
C ASP A 222 -3.14 6.00 -16.01
N THR A 223 -4.28 6.44 -16.50
CA THR A 223 -4.78 6.02 -17.81
C THR A 223 -5.86 6.94 -18.35
N ARG A 224 -5.94 7.08 -19.65
CA ARG A 224 -7.16 7.48 -20.33
C ARG A 224 -8.20 6.37 -20.26
N ARG A 225 -9.42 6.61 -20.75
CA ARG A 225 -10.40 5.54 -20.90
C ARG A 225 -9.79 4.36 -21.69
N SER A 226 -9.69 3.20 -21.05
CA SER A 226 -9.05 2.01 -21.58
C SER A 226 -10.03 0.84 -21.66
N ASP A 227 -10.24 0.32 -22.86
CA ASP A 227 -11.05 -0.88 -23.06
C ASP A 227 -10.36 -2.12 -22.47
N ASN A 228 -9.02 -2.14 -22.47
CA ASN A 228 -8.25 -3.22 -21.85
C ASN A 228 -8.41 -3.24 -20.33
N LEU A 229 -8.40 -2.06 -19.68
CA LEU A 229 -8.73 -1.95 -18.25
C LEU A 229 -10.13 -2.52 -17.98
N MET A 230 -11.14 -2.15 -18.77
CA MET A 230 -12.51 -2.64 -18.58
C MET A 230 -12.60 -4.16 -18.74
N LYS A 231 -11.85 -4.76 -19.68
CA LYS A 231 -11.71 -6.21 -19.85
C LYS A 231 -11.12 -6.87 -18.58
N HIS A 232 -10.01 -6.34 -18.07
CA HIS A 232 -9.35 -6.89 -16.88
C HIS A 232 -10.10 -6.60 -15.57
N ALA A 233 -10.92 -5.55 -15.54
CA ALA A 233 -11.78 -5.21 -14.41
C ALA A 233 -13.14 -5.94 -14.42
N ALA A 234 -13.47 -6.72 -15.46
CA ALA A 234 -14.74 -7.44 -15.50
C ALA A 234 -14.96 -8.31 -14.26
N GLY A 235 -16.11 -8.14 -13.60
CA GLY A 235 -16.48 -8.90 -12.41
C GLY A 235 -15.63 -8.64 -11.16
N VAL A 236 -14.90 -7.53 -11.10
CA VAL A 236 -14.07 -7.17 -9.95
C VAL A 236 -14.95 -6.77 -8.74
N ASP A 237 -14.50 -7.14 -7.54
CA ASP A 237 -15.16 -6.71 -6.32
C ASP A 237 -14.88 -5.22 -6.01
N LEU A 238 -13.61 -4.82 -6.08
CA LEU A 238 -13.17 -3.45 -5.80
C LEU A 238 -12.41 -2.89 -7.01
N LEU A 239 -12.86 -1.75 -7.53
CA LEU A 239 -12.13 -1.01 -8.57
C LEU A 239 -11.61 0.31 -7.99
N ILE A 240 -10.29 0.43 -7.86
CA ILE A 240 -9.61 1.67 -7.50
C ILE A 240 -9.14 2.34 -8.79
N HIS A 241 -9.68 3.53 -9.06
CA HIS A 241 -9.51 4.21 -10.34
C HIS A 241 -9.06 5.66 -10.12
N GLU A 242 -8.14 6.11 -10.97
CA GLU A 242 -7.71 7.49 -11.03
C GLU A 242 -8.82 8.40 -11.59
N VAL A 243 -8.71 9.70 -11.38
CA VAL A 243 -9.57 10.70 -12.01
C VAL A 243 -8.92 12.07 -12.07
N ALA A 244 -9.02 12.73 -13.22
CA ALA A 244 -8.65 14.14 -13.38
C ALA A 244 -9.89 15.01 -13.56
N THR A 245 -9.93 16.15 -12.88
CA THR A 245 -11.01 17.12 -13.01
C THR A 245 -10.51 18.56 -12.88
N ALA A 246 -11.14 19.44 -13.59
CA ALA A 246 -11.00 20.88 -13.50
C ALA A 246 -12.36 21.54 -13.71
N ASN A 247 -12.48 22.79 -13.28
CA ASN A 247 -13.62 23.62 -13.64
C ASN A 247 -13.62 23.90 -15.15
N ASP A 248 -14.78 23.89 -15.79
CA ASP A 248 -14.93 24.07 -17.25
C ASP A 248 -14.30 25.38 -17.78
N GLN A 249 -14.38 26.45 -16.98
CA GLN A 249 -13.75 27.73 -17.34
C GLN A 249 -12.23 27.65 -17.27
N ALA A 250 -11.69 26.88 -16.30
CA ALA A 250 -10.26 26.62 -16.18
C ALA A 250 -9.74 25.81 -17.37
N LEU A 251 -10.47 24.77 -17.78
CA LEU A 251 -10.14 23.98 -18.96
C LEU A 251 -10.19 24.81 -20.24
N ALA A 252 -11.17 25.73 -20.36
CA ALA A 252 -11.27 26.62 -21.54
C ALA A 252 -10.10 27.62 -21.60
N ALA A 253 -9.66 28.14 -20.44
CA ALA A 253 -8.66 29.20 -20.35
C ALA A 253 -7.20 28.70 -20.29
N ASN A 254 -6.95 27.45 -19.89
CA ASN A 254 -5.59 26.90 -19.69
C ASN A 254 -5.35 25.67 -20.58
N PRO A 255 -4.62 25.81 -21.72
CA PRO A 255 -4.29 24.68 -22.58
C PRO A 255 -3.54 23.57 -21.87
N GLY A 256 -2.63 23.89 -20.89
CA GLY A 256 -1.89 22.88 -20.14
C GLY A 256 -2.79 21.99 -19.28
N PHE A 257 -3.95 22.49 -18.83
CA PHE A 257 -4.93 21.64 -18.15
C PHE A 257 -5.59 20.65 -19.10
N LYS A 258 -5.84 21.06 -20.36
CA LYS A 258 -6.35 20.14 -21.38
C LYS A 258 -5.34 19.03 -21.69
N ASP A 259 -4.05 19.36 -21.76
CA ASP A 259 -2.99 18.38 -22.00
C ASP A 259 -2.93 17.35 -20.85
N ILE A 260 -3.04 17.81 -19.60
CA ILE A 260 -3.08 16.90 -18.44
C ILE A 260 -4.33 16.01 -18.47
N VAL A 261 -5.51 16.59 -18.69
CA VAL A 261 -6.76 15.80 -18.76
C VAL A 261 -6.74 14.82 -19.93
N ALA A 262 -6.04 15.15 -21.03
CA ALA A 262 -5.99 14.30 -22.23
C ALA A 262 -5.31 12.94 -21.99
N HIS A 263 -4.54 12.75 -20.92
CA HIS A 263 -3.92 11.47 -20.57
C HIS A 263 -4.45 10.87 -19.26
N HIS A 264 -5.54 11.39 -18.73
CA HIS A 264 -6.28 10.89 -17.57
C HIS A 264 -7.76 10.64 -17.90
N VAL A 265 -8.51 10.12 -16.93
CA VAL A 265 -9.96 9.90 -17.06
C VAL A 265 -10.72 11.05 -16.41
N THR A 266 -11.67 11.60 -17.14
CA THR A 266 -12.62 12.59 -16.61
C THR A 266 -13.71 11.91 -15.76
N PRO A 267 -14.44 12.65 -14.88
CA PRO A 267 -15.55 12.08 -14.10
C PRO A 267 -16.64 11.40 -14.96
N ALA A 268 -16.91 11.94 -16.16
CA ALA A 268 -17.89 11.37 -17.09
C ALA A 268 -17.40 10.04 -17.71
N GLU A 269 -16.12 9.97 -18.08
CA GLU A 269 -15.52 8.74 -18.59
C GLU A 269 -15.42 7.68 -17.49
N ALA A 270 -15.02 8.05 -16.26
CA ALA A 270 -15.02 7.15 -15.13
C ALA A 270 -16.42 6.57 -14.85
N ALA A 271 -17.46 7.39 -14.90
CA ALA A 271 -18.84 6.94 -14.79
C ALA A 271 -19.21 5.92 -15.89
N SER A 272 -18.75 6.13 -17.12
CA SER A 272 -18.93 5.18 -18.23
C SER A 272 -18.21 3.85 -17.96
N ILE A 273 -16.96 3.90 -17.46
CA ILE A 273 -16.19 2.70 -17.07
C ILE A 273 -16.92 1.94 -15.95
N PHE A 274 -17.35 2.62 -14.90
CA PHE A 274 -18.05 1.98 -13.76
C PHE A 274 -19.38 1.36 -14.17
N ASN A 275 -20.12 1.97 -15.09
CA ASN A 275 -21.35 1.40 -15.67
C ASN A 275 -21.07 0.13 -16.49
N ALA A 276 -19.94 0.07 -17.20
CA ALA A 276 -19.55 -1.09 -18.00
C ALA A 276 -19.01 -2.23 -17.11
N VAL A 277 -18.13 -1.92 -16.15
CA VAL A 277 -17.45 -2.89 -15.29
C VAL A 277 -18.38 -3.41 -14.18
N LYS A 278 -19.23 -2.55 -13.62
CA LYS A 278 -20.14 -2.84 -12.51
C LYS A 278 -19.45 -3.46 -11.29
N PRO A 279 -18.39 -2.80 -10.74
CA PRO A 279 -17.73 -3.32 -9.55
C PRO A 279 -18.68 -3.32 -8.36
N LYS A 280 -18.47 -4.19 -7.35
CA LYS A 280 -19.23 -4.12 -6.09
C LYS A 280 -19.01 -2.76 -5.40
N LEU A 281 -17.80 -2.19 -5.52
CA LEU A 281 -17.47 -0.84 -5.09
C LEU A 281 -16.44 -0.21 -6.03
N ALA A 282 -16.73 1.00 -6.53
CA ALA A 282 -15.76 1.87 -7.17
C ALA A 282 -15.16 2.85 -6.16
N VAL A 283 -13.85 3.10 -6.25
CA VAL A 283 -13.14 4.04 -5.39
C VAL A 283 -12.28 4.94 -6.24
N TYR A 284 -12.47 6.24 -6.12
CA TYR A 284 -11.52 7.19 -6.70
C TYR A 284 -10.25 7.29 -5.85
N SER A 285 -9.11 7.21 -6.50
CA SER A 285 -7.79 7.50 -5.96
C SER A 285 -7.01 8.33 -6.99
N HIS A 286 -5.77 8.70 -6.73
CA HIS A 286 -5.00 9.56 -7.64
C HIS A 286 -5.82 10.75 -8.15
N LEU A 287 -6.22 11.63 -7.20
CA LEU A 287 -7.12 12.75 -7.52
C LEU A 287 -6.35 13.90 -8.14
N VAL A 288 -6.40 14.03 -9.45
CA VAL A 288 -5.78 15.13 -10.21
C VAL A 288 -6.75 16.31 -10.28
N PHE A 289 -6.74 17.13 -9.24
CA PHE A 289 -7.57 18.34 -9.15
C PHE A 289 -6.79 19.56 -9.67
N LEU A 290 -7.06 19.94 -10.91
CA LEU A 290 -6.34 21.03 -11.60
C LEU A 290 -6.84 22.39 -11.14
N SER A 291 -5.91 23.24 -10.73
CA SER A 291 -6.17 24.60 -10.22
C SER A 291 -4.99 25.51 -10.49
N ASP A 292 -5.25 26.80 -10.52
CA ASP A 292 -4.24 27.84 -10.56
C ASP A 292 -4.67 29.06 -9.70
N THR A 293 -3.95 30.18 -9.79
CA THR A 293 -4.26 31.37 -9.01
C THR A 293 -5.60 32.01 -9.39
N LYS A 294 -6.12 31.75 -10.60
CA LYS A 294 -7.37 32.31 -11.12
C LYS A 294 -8.56 31.38 -10.89
N PHE A 295 -8.32 30.08 -10.97
CA PHE A 295 -9.34 29.05 -10.86
C PHE A 295 -9.10 28.19 -9.64
N PRO A 296 -10.03 28.18 -8.67
CA PRO A 296 -9.88 27.40 -7.44
C PRO A 296 -9.89 25.90 -7.74
N ARG A 297 -9.25 25.14 -6.85
CA ARG A 297 -9.24 23.69 -6.91
C ARG A 297 -10.67 23.13 -6.85
N PRO A 298 -11.02 22.18 -7.73
CA PRO A 298 -12.28 21.45 -7.62
C PRO A 298 -12.42 20.75 -6.26
N THR A 299 -13.65 20.63 -5.78
CA THR A 299 -13.93 19.91 -4.52
C THR A 299 -14.32 18.46 -4.80
N VAL A 300 -14.32 17.65 -3.72
CA VAL A 300 -14.81 16.26 -3.76
C VAL A 300 -16.30 16.23 -4.15
N GLU A 301 -17.07 17.21 -3.66
CA GLU A 301 -18.50 17.34 -3.97
C GLU A 301 -18.70 17.59 -5.46
N TYR A 302 -17.89 18.48 -6.07
CA TYR A 302 -17.93 18.73 -7.52
C TYR A 302 -17.59 17.46 -8.31
N LEU A 303 -16.53 16.73 -7.95
CA LEU A 303 -16.19 15.46 -8.57
C LEU A 303 -17.35 14.47 -8.52
N MET A 304 -17.94 14.32 -7.33
CA MET A 304 -19.08 13.42 -7.14
C MET A 304 -20.31 13.85 -7.93
N GLU A 305 -20.62 15.13 -7.95
CA GLU A 305 -21.73 15.68 -8.76
C GLU A 305 -21.55 15.35 -10.24
N GLN A 306 -20.36 15.60 -10.81
CA GLN A 306 -20.09 15.29 -12.21
C GLN A 306 -20.25 13.79 -12.52
N THR A 307 -19.72 12.92 -11.68
CA THR A 307 -19.81 11.47 -11.84
C THR A 307 -21.26 10.98 -11.72
N ARG A 308 -21.98 11.53 -10.74
CA ARG A 308 -23.39 11.14 -10.43
C ARG A 308 -24.40 11.55 -11.51
N LYS A 309 -24.02 12.38 -12.49
CA LYS A 309 -24.88 12.66 -13.64
C LYS A 309 -25.24 11.39 -14.44
N THR A 310 -24.36 10.40 -14.46
CA THR A 310 -24.53 9.19 -15.28
C THR A 310 -24.22 7.87 -14.57
N TYR A 311 -23.70 7.89 -13.32
CA TYR A 311 -23.43 6.68 -12.53
C TYR A 311 -24.12 6.72 -11.17
N SER A 312 -24.99 5.75 -10.90
CA SER A 312 -25.73 5.62 -9.64
C SER A 312 -25.25 4.49 -8.74
N GLY A 313 -24.27 3.70 -9.19
CA GLY A 313 -23.73 2.55 -8.45
C GLY A 313 -22.88 2.93 -7.21
N PRO A 314 -22.40 1.94 -6.44
CA PRO A 314 -21.56 2.17 -5.27
C PRO A 314 -20.26 2.89 -5.64
N LEU A 315 -20.00 4.04 -5.02
CA LEU A 315 -18.83 4.88 -5.28
C LEU A 315 -18.42 5.63 -4.02
N VAL A 316 -17.10 5.66 -3.78
CA VAL A 316 -16.44 6.40 -2.71
C VAL A 316 -15.28 7.20 -3.27
N VAL A 317 -15.02 8.39 -2.74
CA VAL A 317 -13.76 9.10 -2.97
C VAL A 317 -12.77 8.71 -1.88
N GLY A 318 -11.67 8.08 -2.29
CA GLY A 318 -10.64 7.60 -1.41
C GLY A 318 -9.98 8.72 -0.61
N GLN A 319 -9.58 8.40 0.60
CA GLN A 319 -8.76 9.23 1.47
C GLN A 319 -7.56 8.41 1.93
N ASP A 320 -6.46 9.09 2.23
CA ASP A 320 -5.29 8.42 2.79
C ASP A 320 -5.67 7.68 4.08
N LEU A 321 -5.15 6.47 4.27
CA LEU A 321 -5.44 5.54 5.36
C LEU A 321 -6.85 4.93 5.37
N MET A 322 -7.72 5.26 4.42
CA MET A 322 -8.96 4.53 4.22
C MET A 322 -8.67 3.08 3.82
N SER A 323 -9.38 2.12 4.40
CA SER A 323 -9.15 0.71 4.12
C SER A 323 -10.42 -0.03 3.74
N PHE A 324 -10.24 -1.07 2.91
CA PHE A 324 -11.29 -1.93 2.39
C PHE A 324 -10.96 -3.38 2.70
N THR A 325 -11.93 -4.12 3.21
CA THR A 325 -11.84 -5.58 3.36
C THR A 325 -12.80 -6.21 2.38
N ILE A 326 -12.25 -7.05 1.49
CA ILE A 326 -12.98 -7.68 0.39
C ILE A 326 -13.33 -9.11 0.83
N GLY A 327 -14.61 -9.30 1.14
CA GLY A 327 -15.25 -10.55 1.46
C GLY A 327 -16.34 -10.87 0.45
N ASP A 328 -17.46 -11.42 0.91
CA ASP A 328 -18.67 -11.57 0.09
C ASP A 328 -19.22 -10.20 -0.33
N GLU A 329 -19.05 -9.21 0.56
CA GLU A 329 -19.23 -7.79 0.30
C GLU A 329 -17.91 -7.04 0.51
N VAL A 330 -17.83 -5.81 0.02
CA VAL A 330 -16.71 -4.90 0.27
C VAL A 330 -17.08 -4.01 1.44
N SER A 331 -16.41 -4.19 2.57
CA SER A 331 -16.53 -3.32 3.74
C SER A 331 -15.46 -2.25 3.73
N MET A 332 -15.80 -1.04 4.18
CA MET A 332 -14.92 0.12 4.23
C MET A 332 -14.73 0.59 5.67
N ARG A 333 -13.49 1.01 5.99
CA ARG A 333 -13.19 1.75 7.23
C ARG A 333 -12.61 3.11 6.86
N PRO A 334 -13.12 4.21 7.45
CA PRO A 334 -12.54 5.54 7.24
C PRO A 334 -11.11 5.60 7.79
N PRO A 335 -10.36 6.66 7.48
CA PRO A 335 -9.08 6.95 8.13
C PRO A 335 -9.23 6.98 9.67
N PRO A 336 -8.19 6.56 10.40
CA PRO A 336 -8.21 6.56 11.88
C PRO A 336 -8.23 7.98 12.46
#